data_f58cf1f36179ebb91a3cee6c14ed95de
#
_entry.id   f58cf1f36179ebb91a3cee6c14ed95de
#
_cell.length_a   1.000
_cell.length_b   1.000
_cell.length_c   1.000
_cell.angle_alpha   90.00
_cell.angle_beta   90.00
_cell.angle_gamma   90.00
#
_symmetry.space_group_name_H-M   'P 1'
#
loop_
_entity.id
_entity.type
_entity.pdbx_description
1 polymer ?
#
loop_
_entity_poly.entity_id
_entity_poly.type
_entity_poly.pdbx_seq_one_letter_code
_entity_poly.pdbx_strand_id
1 'polypeptide(L)'
;MGFVIMRKWPELYFVCNLNAEYCIGFGSHFQRDRIQEMSKTLRVLNAVRHPDIGIPLSIQQYKLLTSAVLIARLINAHRHLLALQISEYLSMNQEVVVMHWASTKITASAAIPDATLLEMLLDKLKICKGISYAAVAAHADKNGRRKLAAMLVEHEPRSSKQVPLLLSIGEEDTALMKSTESGDTDLVYLVLFHIWQKRPALEFFGTVQARPLARDLFVNYARHYKHEFLKDFFLSTGQLQDVAFLLWKESWELSKNPMASKGSPLHGPRIKLIEKAQHLFVETKEYVFESKAAEEHAKLLRMQHEFEVTTKQAIFMDSSISDTIRTCIVLGNHRAAMKVKTEFKVSEKRWYWLKVFALATIRDWDALEKFSKEKRPPIGNHRAAMKVKTEFKVSEKRWYWLKVFALATIRDWDALEKFSKEKRPPIGYRPFVEACVDADEKGEALRYTPKLTDPRERAEAYARIGMAKEAADAATQAKDNELLGRLKQTFSQNAAASSIFDTLRDRLSFPSVS
;
A
#
# COMPACT_ATOMS: atom_id res chain seq x y z
N MET A 1 43.11 -42.19 -9.89
CA MET A 1 44.39 -41.47 -9.90
C MET A 1 44.43 -40.21 -8.98
N GLY A 2 43.40 -39.89 -8.22
CA GLY A 2 43.38 -38.72 -7.33
C GLY A 2 43.99 -38.89 -5.93
N PHE A 3 44.29 -40.12 -5.49
CA PHE A 3 44.70 -40.38 -4.12
C PHE A 3 46.22 -40.33 -3.86
N VAL A 4 47.03 -40.34 -4.90
CA VAL A 4 48.51 -40.39 -4.76
C VAL A 4 49.10 -39.00 -4.48
N ILE A 5 48.44 -37.94 -4.92
CA ILE A 5 48.96 -36.55 -4.72
C ILE A 5 48.70 -36.04 -3.29
N MET A 6 47.73 -36.59 -2.57
CA MET A 6 47.42 -36.18 -1.19
C MET A 6 48.50 -36.58 -0.16
N ARG A 7 49.27 -37.66 -0.41
CA ARG A 7 50.30 -38.12 0.56
C ARG A 7 51.57 -37.30 0.59
N LYS A 8 51.90 -36.54 -0.44
CA LYS A 8 53.13 -35.76 -0.49
C LYS A 8 53.05 -34.32 0.05
N TRP A 9 51.85 -33.80 0.27
CA TRP A 9 51.63 -32.45 0.79
C TRP A 9 52.04 -32.28 2.26
N PRO A 10 51.80 -33.21 3.19
CA PRO A 10 52.19 -33.08 4.57
C PRO A 10 53.73 -32.96 4.77
N GLU A 11 54.52 -33.69 3.98
CA GLU A 11 55.97 -33.65 4.08
C GLU A 11 56.57 -32.34 3.59
N LEU A 12 56.07 -31.76 2.50
CA LEU A 12 56.43 -30.42 2.02
C LEU A 12 56.00 -29.31 2.98
N TYR A 13 54.85 -29.53 3.66
CA TYR A 13 54.36 -28.61 4.68
C TYR A 13 55.32 -28.54 5.88
N PHE A 14 55.85 -29.68 6.29
CA PHE A 14 56.74 -29.78 7.45
C PHE A 14 58.09 -29.15 7.20
N VAL A 15 58.72 -29.41 6.06
CA VAL A 15 60.06 -28.88 5.72
C VAL A 15 60.07 -27.36 5.53
N CYS A 16 59.05 -26.78 4.92
CA CYS A 16 59.03 -25.32 4.73
C CYS A 16 58.60 -24.53 5.98
N ASN A 17 57.80 -25.11 6.88
CA ASN A 17 57.49 -24.48 8.17
C ASN A 17 58.67 -24.53 9.12
N LEU A 18 59.39 -25.65 9.19
CA LEU A 18 60.63 -25.76 9.98
C LEU A 18 61.69 -24.73 9.54
N ASN A 19 61.87 -24.52 8.23
CA ASN A 19 62.80 -23.49 7.75
C ASN A 19 62.33 -22.06 8.02
N ALA A 20 61.03 -21.78 7.97
CA ALA A 20 60.48 -20.46 8.30
C ALA A 20 60.56 -20.18 9.81
N GLU A 21 60.27 -21.17 10.65
CA GLU A 21 60.42 -21.04 12.12
C GLU A 21 61.86 -20.96 12.56
N TYR A 22 62.75 -21.65 11.89
CA TYR A 22 64.23 -21.57 12.16
C TYR A 22 64.76 -20.19 11.79
N CYS A 23 64.36 -19.59 10.70
CA CYS A 23 64.76 -18.23 10.31
C CYS A 23 64.18 -17.14 11.21
N ILE A 24 62.98 -17.36 11.83
CA ILE A 24 62.36 -16.40 12.76
C ILE A 24 63.09 -16.32 14.08
N GLY A 25 63.84 -17.40 14.51
CA GLY A 25 64.62 -17.41 15.75
C GLY A 25 65.95 -16.64 15.71
N PHE A 26 66.46 -16.28 14.54
CA PHE A 26 67.82 -15.73 14.37
C PHE A 26 67.90 -14.24 14.01
N GLY A 27 66.85 -13.47 13.94
CA GLY A 27 67.05 -12.06 13.61
C GLY A 27 65.85 -11.16 13.85
N SER A 28 66.00 -10.17 14.67
CA SER A 28 65.06 -9.08 14.97
C SER A 28 64.69 -8.17 13.76
N HIS A 29 65.31 -8.40 12.60
CA HIS A 29 65.07 -7.60 11.37
C HIS A 29 64.30 -8.33 10.25
N PHE A 30 63.87 -9.57 10.47
CA PHE A 30 63.07 -10.30 9.47
C PHE A 30 61.60 -9.98 9.58
N GLN A 31 61.03 -9.47 8.49
CA GLN A 31 59.58 -9.27 8.36
C GLN A 31 58.90 -10.64 8.22
N ARG A 32 58.34 -11.16 9.32
CA ARG A 32 57.65 -12.45 9.41
C ARG A 32 56.60 -12.63 8.30
N ASP A 33 55.84 -11.59 8.02
CA ASP A 33 54.78 -11.61 7.02
C ASP A 33 55.32 -11.83 5.59
N ARG A 34 56.46 -11.23 5.28
CA ARG A 34 57.14 -11.42 3.99
C ARG A 34 57.66 -12.85 3.78
N ILE A 35 58.17 -13.49 4.82
CA ILE A 35 58.62 -14.88 4.76
C ILE A 35 57.44 -15.81 4.57
N GLN A 36 56.33 -15.57 5.29
CA GLN A 36 55.11 -16.37 5.15
C GLN A 36 54.51 -16.22 3.74
N GLU A 37 54.43 -15.01 3.21
CA GLU A 37 53.95 -14.75 1.85
C GLU A 37 54.84 -15.42 0.80
N MET A 38 56.17 -15.31 0.93
CA MET A 38 57.09 -15.96 0.00
C MET A 38 56.98 -17.50 0.09
N SER A 39 56.87 -18.06 1.30
CA SER A 39 56.68 -19.50 1.51
C SER A 39 55.37 -19.98 0.85
N LYS A 40 54.26 -19.22 1.01
CA LYS A 40 52.99 -19.52 0.35
C LYS A 40 53.13 -19.49 -1.18
N THR A 41 53.82 -18.46 -1.71
CA THR A 41 54.07 -18.31 -3.14
C THR A 41 54.87 -19.49 -3.71
N LEU A 42 55.95 -19.87 -3.05
CA LEU A 42 56.79 -20.99 -3.49
C LEU A 42 56.07 -22.34 -3.48
N ARG A 43 55.19 -22.59 -2.49
CA ARG A 43 54.39 -23.80 -2.45
C ARG A 43 53.41 -23.87 -3.62
N VAL A 44 52.70 -22.77 -3.90
CA VAL A 44 51.81 -22.70 -5.04
C VAL A 44 52.59 -22.94 -6.34
N LEU A 45 53.72 -22.27 -6.53
CA LEU A 45 54.54 -22.44 -7.72
C LEU A 45 55.08 -23.87 -7.88
N ASN A 46 55.52 -24.52 -6.80
CA ASN A 46 55.96 -25.91 -6.85
C ASN A 46 54.83 -26.87 -7.21
N ALA A 47 53.61 -26.63 -6.70
CA ALA A 47 52.44 -27.42 -7.04
C ALA A 47 52.08 -27.31 -8.53
N VAL A 48 52.11 -26.10 -9.12
CA VAL A 48 51.74 -25.92 -10.53
C VAL A 48 52.89 -26.29 -11.53
N ARG A 49 54.15 -26.35 -11.07
CA ARG A 49 55.28 -26.81 -11.86
C ARG A 49 55.38 -28.33 -11.97
N HIS A 50 54.60 -29.09 -11.19
CA HIS A 50 54.60 -30.54 -11.25
C HIS A 50 54.40 -31.02 -12.70
N PRO A 51 55.10 -32.05 -13.18
CA PRO A 51 55.05 -32.53 -14.56
C PRO A 51 53.62 -32.80 -15.07
N ASP A 52 52.73 -33.29 -14.19
CA ASP A 52 51.33 -33.57 -14.54
C ASP A 52 50.50 -32.32 -14.82
N ILE A 53 50.99 -31.14 -14.42
CA ILE A 53 50.31 -29.86 -14.57
C ILE A 53 50.99 -28.98 -15.60
N GLY A 54 52.33 -28.92 -15.56
CA GLY A 54 53.14 -28.36 -16.60
C GLY A 54 53.08 -26.84 -16.76
N ILE A 55 52.83 -26.07 -15.68
CA ILE A 55 52.79 -24.62 -15.70
C ILE A 55 54.07 -24.04 -15.07
N PRO A 56 55.14 -23.79 -15.82
CA PRO A 56 56.38 -23.26 -15.30
C PRO A 56 56.30 -21.73 -15.13
N LEU A 57 55.98 -21.26 -13.94
CA LEU A 57 55.95 -19.83 -13.61
C LEU A 57 57.13 -19.43 -12.75
N SER A 58 57.73 -18.27 -13.04
CA SER A 58 58.65 -17.60 -12.13
C SER A 58 57.88 -16.84 -11.04
N ILE A 59 58.55 -16.47 -9.96
CA ILE A 59 57.95 -15.67 -8.87
C ILE A 59 57.43 -14.33 -9.41
N GLN A 60 58.20 -13.69 -10.29
CA GLN A 60 57.79 -12.42 -10.90
C GLN A 60 56.55 -12.58 -11.77
N GLN A 61 56.50 -13.61 -12.61
CA GLN A 61 55.31 -13.90 -13.43
C GLN A 61 54.08 -14.22 -12.58
N TYR A 62 54.25 -14.94 -11.46
CA TYR A 62 53.14 -15.23 -10.57
C TYR A 62 52.60 -13.96 -9.89
N LYS A 63 53.48 -13.05 -9.46
CA LYS A 63 53.06 -11.76 -8.88
C LYS A 63 52.31 -10.89 -9.88
N LEU A 64 52.74 -10.88 -11.13
CA LEU A 64 52.04 -10.15 -12.22
C LEU A 64 50.72 -10.82 -12.59
N LEU A 65 50.71 -12.15 -12.63
CA LEU A 65 49.53 -12.92 -13.02
C LEU A 65 48.39 -12.84 -11.99
N THR A 66 48.72 -12.74 -10.72
CA THR A 66 47.83 -12.87 -9.56
C THR A 66 47.34 -14.29 -9.32
N SER A 67 47.00 -14.61 -8.07
CA SER A 67 46.47 -15.92 -7.67
C SER A 67 45.12 -16.23 -8.35
N ALA A 68 44.26 -15.24 -8.52
CA ALA A 68 42.95 -15.38 -9.11
C ALA A 68 43.01 -15.86 -10.58
N VAL A 69 43.95 -15.27 -11.36
CA VAL A 69 44.13 -15.67 -12.77
C VAL A 69 44.76 -17.05 -12.89
N LEU A 70 45.67 -17.42 -11.97
CA LEU A 70 46.23 -18.77 -11.92
C LEU A 70 45.12 -19.81 -11.65
N ILE A 71 44.25 -19.55 -10.66
CA ILE A 71 43.11 -20.43 -10.35
C ILE A 71 42.20 -20.55 -11.56
N ALA A 72 41.90 -19.44 -12.24
CA ALA A 72 41.07 -19.46 -13.45
C ALA A 72 41.72 -20.32 -14.58
N ARG A 73 43.03 -20.25 -14.77
CA ARG A 73 43.76 -21.13 -15.72
C ARG A 73 43.67 -22.60 -15.35
N LEU A 74 43.81 -22.93 -14.06
CA LEU A 74 43.67 -24.32 -13.58
C LEU A 74 42.24 -24.84 -13.75
N ILE A 75 41.28 -24.01 -13.51
CA ILE A 75 39.84 -24.32 -13.75
C ILE A 75 39.63 -24.65 -15.22
N ASN A 76 40.09 -23.80 -16.13
CA ASN A 76 39.96 -24.00 -17.56
C ASN A 76 40.72 -25.22 -18.08
N ALA A 77 41.83 -25.58 -17.42
CA ALA A 77 42.56 -26.83 -17.68
C ALA A 77 41.92 -28.06 -17.00
N HIS A 78 40.72 -27.94 -16.46
CA HIS A 78 39.98 -29.01 -15.73
C HIS A 78 40.74 -29.59 -14.50
N ARG A 79 41.73 -28.84 -13.93
CA ARG A 79 42.47 -29.22 -12.74
C ARG A 79 41.77 -28.72 -11.46
N HIS A 80 40.50 -29.03 -11.32
CA HIS A 80 39.60 -28.49 -10.28
C HIS A 80 40.10 -28.82 -8.85
N LEU A 81 40.64 -30.03 -8.61
CA LEU A 81 41.12 -30.43 -7.29
C LEU A 81 42.30 -29.57 -6.85
N LEU A 82 43.26 -29.33 -7.75
CA LEU A 82 44.40 -28.47 -7.43
C LEU A 82 43.99 -27.02 -7.26
N ALA A 83 43.06 -26.53 -8.11
CA ALA A 83 42.50 -25.17 -7.99
C ALA A 83 41.81 -24.98 -6.64
N LEU A 84 41.07 -26.00 -6.16
CA LEU A 84 40.38 -25.97 -4.86
C LEU A 84 41.37 -25.92 -3.71
N GLN A 85 42.41 -26.79 -3.74
CA GLN A 85 43.44 -26.82 -2.70
C GLN A 85 44.25 -25.50 -2.64
N ILE A 86 44.59 -24.92 -3.79
CA ILE A 86 45.27 -23.64 -3.83
C ILE A 86 44.37 -22.51 -3.30
N SER A 87 43.07 -22.52 -3.68
CA SER A 87 42.11 -21.54 -3.17
C SER A 87 41.97 -21.61 -1.65
N GLU A 88 41.88 -22.83 -1.10
CA GLU A 88 41.79 -23.07 0.34
C GLU A 88 43.09 -22.59 1.04
N TYR A 89 44.24 -22.96 0.52
CA TYR A 89 45.54 -22.58 1.07
C TYR A 89 45.78 -21.07 1.09
N LEU A 90 45.29 -20.38 0.06
CA LEU A 90 45.40 -18.93 -0.04
C LEU A 90 44.22 -18.20 0.63
N SER A 91 43.29 -18.92 1.28
CA SER A 91 42.06 -18.38 1.87
C SER A 91 41.21 -17.57 0.89
N MET A 92 41.20 -18.02 -0.36
CA MET A 92 40.39 -17.41 -1.43
C MET A 92 39.01 -18.08 -1.54
N ASN A 93 38.08 -17.41 -2.20
CA ASN A 93 36.75 -17.96 -2.41
C ASN A 93 36.81 -19.22 -3.32
N GLN A 94 36.34 -20.33 -2.79
CA GLN A 94 36.33 -21.63 -3.46
C GLN A 94 35.11 -21.81 -4.37
N GLU A 95 34.11 -20.93 -4.24
CA GLU A 95 32.80 -21.03 -4.95
C GLU A 95 32.98 -21.20 -6.47
N VAL A 96 33.83 -20.37 -7.07
CA VAL A 96 34.06 -20.37 -8.54
C VAL A 96 34.61 -21.73 -9.01
N VAL A 97 35.49 -22.36 -8.24
CA VAL A 97 36.09 -23.66 -8.56
C VAL A 97 35.04 -24.76 -8.53
N VAL A 98 34.25 -24.78 -7.44
CA VAL A 98 33.23 -25.82 -7.22
C VAL A 98 32.09 -25.67 -8.23
N MET A 99 31.70 -24.43 -8.55
CA MET A 99 30.69 -24.11 -9.56
C MET A 99 31.13 -24.61 -10.94
N HIS A 100 32.35 -24.30 -11.35
CA HIS A 100 32.86 -24.76 -12.65
C HIS A 100 33.00 -26.29 -12.72
N TRP A 101 33.45 -26.91 -11.60
CA TRP A 101 33.49 -28.38 -11.50
C TRP A 101 32.08 -28.99 -11.68
N ALA A 102 31.07 -28.43 -10.99
CA ALA A 102 29.70 -28.90 -11.11
C ALA A 102 29.18 -28.78 -12.53
N SER A 103 29.42 -27.63 -13.17
CA SER A 103 29.04 -27.39 -14.56
C SER A 103 29.70 -28.39 -15.53
N THR A 104 31.00 -28.61 -15.39
CA THR A 104 31.76 -29.57 -16.21
C THR A 104 31.25 -31.01 -15.98
N LYS A 105 30.96 -31.36 -14.73
CA LYS A 105 30.43 -32.69 -14.38
C LYS A 105 29.06 -32.92 -15.01
N ILE A 106 28.17 -31.92 -14.99
CA ILE A 106 26.84 -32.00 -15.63
C ILE A 106 27.01 -32.26 -17.13
N THR A 107 27.87 -31.50 -17.80
CA THR A 107 28.10 -31.62 -19.24
C THR A 107 28.72 -32.96 -19.62
N ALA A 108 29.67 -33.49 -18.84
CA ALA A 108 30.37 -34.74 -19.11
C ALA A 108 29.57 -36.00 -18.75
N SER A 109 28.50 -35.87 -17.95
CA SER A 109 27.79 -37.03 -17.37
C SER A 109 26.46 -37.32 -18.06
N ALA A 110 26.40 -37.24 -19.38
CA ALA A 110 25.16 -37.48 -20.15
C ALA A 110 24.50 -38.85 -19.87
N ALA A 111 25.28 -39.88 -19.60
CA ALA A 111 24.81 -41.24 -19.36
C ALA A 111 24.38 -41.51 -17.90
N ILE A 112 24.66 -40.62 -16.95
CA ILE A 112 24.35 -40.85 -15.54
C ILE A 112 22.90 -40.40 -15.24
N PRO A 113 22.09 -41.21 -14.52
CA PRO A 113 20.75 -40.81 -14.09
C PRO A 113 20.77 -39.53 -13.23
N ASP A 114 19.73 -38.68 -13.38
CA ASP A 114 19.64 -37.39 -12.68
C ASP A 114 19.70 -37.50 -11.16
N ALA A 115 19.06 -38.50 -10.58
CA ALA A 115 19.07 -38.71 -9.13
C ALA A 115 20.47 -39.02 -8.58
N THR A 116 21.22 -39.92 -9.24
CA THR A 116 22.58 -40.27 -8.82
C THR A 116 23.54 -39.07 -9.03
N LEU A 117 23.36 -38.32 -10.12
CA LEU A 117 24.16 -37.12 -10.37
C LEU A 117 23.87 -36.04 -9.34
N LEU A 118 22.61 -35.88 -8.93
CA LEU A 118 22.22 -34.95 -7.88
C LEU A 118 22.95 -35.25 -6.57
N GLU A 119 22.93 -36.50 -6.11
CA GLU A 119 23.62 -36.90 -4.88
C GLU A 119 25.12 -36.54 -4.93
N MET A 120 25.77 -36.90 -6.05
CA MET A 120 27.19 -36.57 -6.24
C MET A 120 27.49 -35.07 -6.25
N LEU A 121 26.58 -34.27 -6.82
CA LEU A 121 26.71 -32.80 -6.85
C LEU A 121 26.50 -32.21 -5.45
N LEU A 122 25.45 -32.62 -4.75
CA LEU A 122 25.12 -32.12 -3.41
C LEU A 122 26.25 -32.42 -2.40
N ASP A 123 26.85 -33.60 -2.47
CA ASP A 123 27.98 -33.95 -1.60
C ASP A 123 29.15 -32.98 -1.74
N LYS A 124 29.45 -32.53 -2.96
CA LYS A 124 30.56 -31.60 -3.21
C LYS A 124 30.16 -30.12 -3.06
N LEU A 125 28.94 -29.76 -3.40
CA LEU A 125 28.45 -28.38 -3.25
C LEU A 125 28.36 -27.96 -1.78
N LYS A 126 28.11 -28.89 -0.85
CA LYS A 126 28.08 -28.66 0.60
C LYS A 126 29.42 -28.19 1.19
N ILE A 127 30.54 -28.41 0.48
CA ILE A 127 31.88 -27.97 0.92
C ILE A 127 31.94 -26.43 1.04
N CYS A 128 31.26 -25.71 0.15
CA CYS A 128 31.26 -24.25 0.14
C CYS A 128 29.95 -23.70 0.75
N LYS A 129 30.06 -23.03 1.90
CA LYS A 129 28.94 -22.36 2.52
C LYS A 129 28.49 -21.16 1.66
N GLY A 130 27.18 -21.09 1.35
CA GLY A 130 26.59 -19.97 0.61
C GLY A 130 26.69 -20.07 -0.92
N ILE A 131 27.08 -21.23 -1.46
CA ILE A 131 27.09 -21.49 -2.89
C ILE A 131 25.69 -21.32 -3.51
N SER A 132 25.62 -20.81 -4.74
CA SER A 132 24.36 -20.65 -5.46
C SER A 132 24.00 -21.93 -6.20
N TYR A 133 23.07 -22.72 -5.64
CA TYR A 133 22.49 -23.89 -6.32
C TYR A 133 21.73 -23.49 -7.59
N ALA A 134 21.13 -22.30 -7.60
CA ALA A 134 20.43 -21.77 -8.75
C ALA A 134 21.33 -21.62 -9.99
N ALA A 135 22.59 -21.23 -9.81
CA ALA A 135 23.54 -21.10 -10.93
C ALA A 135 23.91 -22.46 -11.53
N VAL A 136 24.08 -23.50 -10.68
CA VAL A 136 24.32 -24.88 -11.13
C VAL A 136 23.07 -25.43 -11.84
N ALA A 137 21.90 -25.17 -11.30
CA ALA A 137 20.63 -25.60 -11.89
C ALA A 137 20.37 -24.91 -13.24
N ALA A 138 20.68 -23.62 -13.37
CA ALA A 138 20.61 -22.91 -14.65
C ALA A 138 21.53 -23.54 -15.73
N HIS A 139 22.71 -24.02 -15.31
CA HIS A 139 23.61 -24.74 -16.22
C HIS A 139 23.04 -26.13 -16.60
N ALA A 140 22.40 -26.83 -15.67
CA ALA A 140 21.73 -28.10 -15.96
C ALA A 140 20.58 -27.92 -16.96
N ASP A 141 19.77 -26.87 -16.81
CA ASP A 141 18.68 -26.55 -17.74
C ASP A 141 19.22 -26.25 -19.16
N LYS A 142 20.28 -25.45 -19.27
CA LYS A 142 20.95 -25.17 -20.56
C LYS A 142 21.46 -26.43 -21.27
N ASN A 143 21.81 -27.48 -20.51
CA ASN A 143 22.21 -28.78 -21.05
C ASN A 143 21.02 -29.72 -21.28
N GLY A 144 19.79 -29.22 -21.22
CA GLY A 144 18.56 -30.00 -21.45
C GLY A 144 18.12 -30.89 -20.31
N ARG A 145 18.77 -30.81 -19.13
CA ARG A 145 18.48 -31.65 -17.95
C ARG A 145 17.51 -30.95 -17.00
N ARG A 146 16.30 -30.66 -17.47
CA ARG A 146 15.29 -29.92 -16.70
C ARG A 146 14.93 -30.56 -15.36
N LYS A 147 14.82 -31.92 -15.33
CA LYS A 147 14.52 -32.64 -14.08
C LYS A 147 15.60 -32.44 -13.03
N LEU A 148 16.87 -32.54 -13.45
CA LEU A 148 18.01 -32.27 -12.55
C LEU A 148 18.01 -30.81 -12.08
N ALA A 149 17.72 -29.88 -12.99
CA ALA A 149 17.64 -28.45 -12.66
C ALA A 149 16.55 -28.19 -11.61
N ALA A 150 15.35 -28.74 -11.77
CA ALA A 150 14.26 -28.62 -10.82
C ALA A 150 14.64 -29.14 -9.41
N MET A 151 15.26 -30.33 -9.36
CA MET A 151 15.73 -30.92 -8.09
C MET A 151 16.84 -30.09 -7.43
N LEU A 152 17.77 -29.52 -8.21
CA LEU A 152 18.82 -28.64 -7.66
C LEU A 152 18.27 -27.32 -7.11
N VAL A 153 17.26 -26.76 -7.75
CA VAL A 153 16.63 -25.49 -7.32
C VAL A 153 15.97 -25.64 -5.95
N GLU A 154 15.47 -26.81 -5.58
CA GLU A 154 14.88 -27.06 -4.25
C GLU A 154 15.88 -26.82 -3.12
N HIS A 155 17.18 -26.96 -3.40
CA HIS A 155 18.26 -26.73 -2.42
C HIS A 155 18.75 -25.28 -2.36
N GLU A 156 18.24 -24.38 -3.22
CA GLU A 156 18.61 -22.95 -3.18
C GLU A 156 17.87 -22.26 -2.03
N PRO A 157 18.58 -21.72 -1.03
CA PRO A 157 17.96 -21.09 0.13
C PRO A 157 17.37 -19.70 -0.17
N ARG A 158 17.73 -19.08 -1.29
CA ARG A 158 17.31 -17.72 -1.66
C ARG A 158 16.15 -17.78 -2.64
N SER A 159 14.95 -17.48 -2.17
CA SER A 159 13.75 -17.46 -3.00
C SER A 159 13.87 -16.51 -4.21
N SER A 160 14.59 -15.39 -4.05
CA SER A 160 14.85 -14.43 -5.13
C SER A 160 15.65 -15.01 -6.31
N LYS A 161 16.41 -16.07 -6.10
CA LYS A 161 17.12 -16.81 -7.17
C LYS A 161 16.37 -18.06 -7.60
N GLN A 162 15.66 -18.70 -6.66
CA GLN A 162 14.91 -19.93 -6.88
C GLN A 162 13.72 -19.69 -7.82
N VAL A 163 12.88 -18.70 -7.51
CA VAL A 163 11.62 -18.45 -8.24
C VAL A 163 11.83 -18.10 -9.72
N PRO A 164 12.71 -17.14 -10.09
CA PRO A 164 12.92 -16.82 -11.51
C PRO A 164 13.46 -18.02 -12.31
N LEU A 165 14.26 -18.87 -11.70
CA LEU A 165 14.79 -20.05 -12.37
C LEU A 165 13.70 -21.11 -12.57
N LEU A 166 12.84 -21.35 -11.58
CA LEU A 166 11.68 -22.25 -11.73
C LEU A 166 10.77 -21.79 -12.89
N LEU A 167 10.56 -20.48 -13.04
CA LEU A 167 9.81 -19.93 -14.18
C LEU A 167 10.51 -20.20 -15.51
N SER A 168 11.83 -20.08 -15.57
CA SER A 168 12.60 -20.35 -16.81
C SER A 168 12.58 -21.84 -17.19
N ILE A 169 12.55 -22.73 -16.23
CA ILE A 169 12.46 -24.18 -16.42
C ILE A 169 11.03 -24.60 -16.85
N GLY A 170 10.01 -23.76 -16.53
CA GLY A 170 8.61 -24.03 -16.82
C GLY A 170 7.84 -24.67 -15.65
N GLU A 171 8.43 -24.70 -14.46
CA GLU A 171 7.82 -25.20 -13.21
C GLU A 171 7.02 -24.09 -12.51
N GLU A 172 5.95 -23.61 -13.18
CA GLU A 172 5.20 -22.42 -12.76
C GLU A 172 4.44 -22.61 -11.45
N ASP A 173 3.85 -23.80 -11.25
CA ASP A 173 3.08 -24.10 -10.04
C ASP A 173 3.99 -24.21 -8.81
N THR A 174 5.19 -24.78 -8.99
CA THR A 174 6.24 -24.84 -7.96
C THR A 174 6.78 -23.45 -7.68
N ALA A 175 6.98 -22.62 -8.72
CA ALA A 175 7.40 -21.24 -8.57
C ALA A 175 6.39 -20.41 -7.76
N LEU A 176 5.09 -20.59 -8.02
CA LEU A 176 4.02 -19.93 -7.28
C LEU A 176 3.98 -20.39 -5.81
N MET A 177 4.19 -21.68 -5.57
CA MET A 177 4.29 -22.20 -4.22
C MET A 177 5.45 -21.57 -3.45
N LYS A 178 6.64 -21.58 -4.04
CA LYS A 178 7.85 -21.05 -3.38
C LYS A 178 7.79 -19.52 -3.19
N SER A 179 7.20 -18.78 -4.13
CA SER A 179 6.99 -17.35 -3.98
C SER A 179 6.02 -17.03 -2.84
N THR A 180 4.91 -17.78 -2.71
CA THR A 180 3.94 -17.59 -1.61
C THR A 180 4.51 -17.98 -0.25
N GLU A 181 5.32 -19.05 -0.18
CA GLU A 181 6.03 -19.49 1.04
C GLU A 181 7.07 -18.45 1.50
N SER A 182 7.73 -17.76 0.57
CA SER A 182 8.72 -16.75 0.90
C SER A 182 8.14 -15.49 1.54
N GLY A 183 6.85 -15.21 1.33
CA GLY A 183 6.20 -13.98 1.77
C GLY A 183 6.61 -12.71 1.01
N ASP A 184 7.46 -12.84 -0.01
CA ASP A 184 7.91 -11.72 -0.84
C ASP A 184 6.86 -11.40 -1.92
N THR A 185 6.19 -10.27 -1.77
CA THR A 185 5.11 -9.83 -2.67
C THR A 185 5.59 -9.61 -4.10
N ASP A 186 6.82 -9.14 -4.29
CA ASP A 186 7.37 -8.86 -5.63
C ASP A 186 7.59 -10.16 -6.40
N LEU A 187 8.07 -11.21 -5.71
CA LEU A 187 8.20 -12.53 -6.31
C LEU A 187 6.84 -13.14 -6.66
N VAL A 188 5.83 -12.96 -5.80
CA VAL A 188 4.47 -13.43 -6.11
C VAL A 188 3.92 -12.72 -7.34
N TYR A 189 4.07 -11.39 -7.44
CA TYR A 189 3.64 -10.65 -8.63
C TYR A 189 4.40 -11.07 -9.90
N LEU A 190 5.70 -11.30 -9.80
CA LEU A 190 6.51 -11.81 -10.92
C LEU A 190 5.91 -13.11 -11.48
N VAL A 191 5.61 -14.06 -10.60
CA VAL A 191 5.02 -15.35 -10.99
C VAL A 191 3.61 -15.18 -11.52
N LEU A 192 2.76 -14.39 -10.85
CA LEU A 192 1.39 -14.13 -11.28
C LEU A 192 1.34 -13.54 -12.70
N PHE A 193 2.15 -12.51 -12.99
CA PHE A 193 2.17 -11.92 -14.33
C PHE A 193 2.73 -12.87 -15.39
N HIS A 194 3.70 -13.71 -15.03
CA HIS A 194 4.23 -14.72 -15.95
C HIS A 194 3.16 -15.77 -16.30
N ILE A 195 2.44 -16.30 -15.31
CA ILE A 195 1.37 -17.28 -15.54
C ILE A 195 0.21 -16.63 -16.31
N TRP A 196 -0.16 -15.39 -15.97
CA TRP A 196 -1.23 -14.65 -16.65
C TRP A 196 -0.97 -14.47 -18.15
N GLN A 197 0.29 -14.25 -18.56
CA GLN A 197 0.65 -14.10 -19.96
C GLN A 197 0.64 -15.43 -20.74
N LYS A 198 0.85 -16.55 -20.06
CA LYS A 198 1.00 -17.86 -20.68
C LYS A 198 -0.26 -18.70 -20.70
N ARG A 199 -1.08 -18.63 -19.64
CA ARG A 199 -2.23 -19.50 -19.47
C ARG A 199 -3.54 -18.81 -19.87
N PRO A 200 -4.54 -19.57 -20.34
CA PRO A 200 -5.90 -19.07 -20.53
C PRO A 200 -6.48 -18.54 -19.20
N ALA A 201 -7.37 -17.55 -19.28
CA ALA A 201 -7.93 -16.87 -18.11
C ALA A 201 -8.54 -17.83 -17.05
N LEU A 202 -9.31 -18.83 -17.50
CA LEU A 202 -9.96 -19.79 -16.58
C LEU A 202 -8.94 -20.65 -15.81
N GLU A 203 -7.89 -21.10 -16.47
CA GLU A 203 -6.83 -21.88 -15.83
C GLU A 203 -6.03 -21.02 -14.84
N PHE A 204 -5.72 -19.80 -15.25
CA PHE A 204 -5.10 -18.80 -14.37
C PHE A 204 -5.95 -18.54 -13.11
N PHE A 205 -7.27 -18.36 -13.27
CA PHE A 205 -8.19 -18.15 -12.15
C PHE A 205 -8.20 -19.32 -11.17
N GLY A 206 -8.23 -20.56 -11.69
CA GLY A 206 -8.13 -21.74 -10.86
C GLY A 206 -6.84 -21.82 -10.05
N THR A 207 -5.71 -21.51 -10.70
CA THR A 207 -4.37 -21.50 -10.05
C THR A 207 -4.29 -20.44 -8.95
N VAL A 208 -4.81 -19.24 -9.21
CA VAL A 208 -4.81 -18.13 -8.24
C VAL A 208 -5.76 -18.39 -7.08
N GLN A 209 -6.95 -18.93 -7.34
CA GLN A 209 -7.95 -19.22 -6.30
C GLN A 209 -7.45 -20.25 -5.28
N ALA A 210 -6.63 -21.20 -5.70
CA ALA A 210 -6.08 -22.23 -4.84
C ALA A 210 -5.12 -21.69 -3.75
N ARG A 211 -4.62 -20.44 -3.89
CA ARG A 211 -3.60 -19.85 -3.01
C ARG A 211 -4.03 -18.49 -2.46
N PRO A 212 -4.38 -18.39 -1.16
CA PRO A 212 -4.96 -17.18 -0.58
C PRO A 212 -4.11 -15.92 -0.79
N LEU A 213 -2.79 -15.99 -0.54
CA LEU A 213 -1.89 -14.84 -0.70
C LEU A 213 -1.84 -14.35 -2.16
N ALA A 214 -1.69 -15.28 -3.11
CA ALA A 214 -1.67 -14.95 -4.54
C ALA A 214 -3.00 -14.34 -4.99
N ARG A 215 -4.14 -14.90 -4.52
CA ARG A 215 -5.48 -14.38 -4.77
C ARG A 215 -5.64 -12.95 -4.26
N ASP A 216 -5.26 -12.70 -3.01
CA ASP A 216 -5.45 -11.39 -2.38
C ASP A 216 -4.59 -10.31 -3.06
N LEU A 217 -3.36 -10.64 -3.44
CA LEU A 217 -2.49 -9.75 -4.21
C LEU A 217 -3.04 -9.51 -5.62
N PHE A 218 -3.51 -10.56 -6.31
CA PHE A 218 -4.14 -10.42 -7.61
C PHE A 218 -5.38 -9.54 -7.55
N VAL A 219 -6.28 -9.77 -6.59
CA VAL A 219 -7.50 -8.96 -6.39
C VAL A 219 -7.14 -7.50 -6.11
N ASN A 220 -6.14 -7.25 -5.27
CA ASN A 220 -5.69 -5.89 -4.98
C ASN A 220 -5.17 -5.18 -6.25
N TYR A 221 -4.31 -5.84 -7.01
CA TYR A 221 -3.82 -5.29 -8.29
C TYR A 221 -4.95 -5.03 -9.28
N ALA A 222 -5.82 -6.02 -9.50
CA ALA A 222 -6.89 -5.96 -10.48
C ALA A 222 -7.95 -4.90 -10.14
N ARG A 223 -8.19 -4.62 -8.85
CA ARG A 223 -9.06 -3.51 -8.38
C ARG A 223 -8.61 -2.14 -8.86
N HIS A 224 -7.32 -1.96 -9.11
CA HIS A 224 -6.77 -0.66 -9.54
C HIS A 224 -6.55 -0.58 -11.04
N TYR A 225 -6.21 -1.69 -11.69
CA TYR A 225 -5.70 -1.66 -13.07
C TYR A 225 -6.50 -2.48 -14.07
N LYS A 226 -7.27 -3.50 -13.64
CA LYS A 226 -7.91 -4.47 -14.54
C LYS A 226 -9.32 -4.88 -14.07
N HIS A 227 -10.22 -3.90 -13.95
CA HIS A 227 -11.58 -4.11 -13.43
C HIS A 227 -12.38 -5.19 -14.18
N GLU A 228 -12.34 -5.21 -15.52
CA GLU A 228 -13.09 -6.21 -16.30
C GLU A 228 -12.59 -7.63 -16.01
N PHE A 229 -11.26 -7.82 -16.01
CA PHE A 229 -10.66 -9.12 -15.71
C PHE A 229 -10.95 -9.59 -14.27
N LEU A 230 -11.08 -8.65 -13.34
CA LEU A 230 -11.49 -8.94 -11.96
C LEU A 230 -12.97 -9.39 -11.89
N LYS A 231 -13.85 -8.80 -12.69
CA LYS A 231 -15.25 -9.24 -12.79
C LYS A 231 -15.32 -10.69 -13.30
N ASP A 232 -14.55 -11.01 -14.36
CA ASP A 232 -14.48 -12.36 -14.91
C ASP A 232 -13.96 -13.36 -13.87
N PHE A 233 -12.94 -12.98 -13.09
CA PHE A 233 -12.43 -13.78 -11.98
C PHE A 233 -13.51 -14.08 -10.94
N PHE A 234 -14.22 -13.06 -10.44
CA PHE A 234 -15.26 -13.25 -9.45
C PHE A 234 -16.47 -14.03 -9.99
N LEU A 235 -16.82 -13.85 -11.27
CA LEU A 235 -17.84 -14.65 -11.93
C LEU A 235 -17.43 -16.13 -12.01
N SER A 236 -16.19 -16.40 -12.42
CA SER A 236 -15.69 -17.78 -12.53
C SER A 236 -15.58 -18.50 -11.19
N THR A 237 -15.37 -17.75 -10.11
CA THR A 237 -15.25 -18.28 -8.74
C THR A 237 -16.60 -18.28 -7.98
N GLY A 238 -17.70 -17.82 -8.61
CA GLY A 238 -19.03 -17.78 -8.00
C GLY A 238 -19.19 -16.69 -6.92
N GLN A 239 -18.30 -15.71 -6.87
CA GLN A 239 -18.34 -14.60 -5.90
C GLN A 239 -19.24 -13.47 -6.45
N LEU A 240 -20.53 -13.73 -6.63
CA LEU A 240 -21.49 -12.81 -7.24
C LEU A 240 -21.62 -11.48 -6.49
N GLN A 241 -21.49 -11.51 -5.16
CA GLN A 241 -21.52 -10.31 -4.32
C GLN A 241 -20.36 -9.35 -4.66
N ASP A 242 -19.17 -9.86 -4.91
CA ASP A 242 -18.01 -9.02 -5.24
C ASP A 242 -18.16 -8.40 -6.63
N VAL A 243 -18.74 -9.14 -7.58
CA VAL A 243 -19.13 -8.57 -8.89
C VAL A 243 -20.14 -7.45 -8.73
N ALA A 244 -21.17 -7.65 -7.89
CA ALA A 244 -22.18 -6.64 -7.65
C ALA A 244 -21.58 -5.36 -7.05
N PHE A 245 -20.67 -5.46 -6.07
CA PHE A 245 -19.96 -4.32 -5.52
C PHE A 245 -19.07 -3.62 -6.55
N LEU A 246 -18.39 -4.36 -7.43
CA LEU A 246 -17.59 -3.76 -8.51
C LEU A 246 -18.48 -2.98 -9.50
N LEU A 247 -19.61 -3.54 -9.92
CA LEU A 247 -20.55 -2.86 -10.81
C LEU A 247 -21.11 -1.59 -10.15
N TRP A 248 -21.43 -1.66 -8.86
CA TRP A 248 -21.93 -0.51 -8.13
C TRP A 248 -20.85 0.59 -8.01
N LYS A 249 -19.60 0.21 -7.72
CA LYS A 249 -18.46 1.13 -7.70
C LYS A 249 -18.23 1.78 -9.07
N GLU A 250 -18.28 1.01 -10.14
CA GLU A 250 -18.13 1.50 -11.51
C GLU A 250 -19.20 2.56 -11.85
N SER A 251 -20.44 2.36 -11.39
CA SER A 251 -21.49 3.36 -11.54
C SER A 251 -21.14 4.72 -10.91
N TRP A 252 -20.39 4.72 -9.80
CA TRP A 252 -19.88 5.94 -9.17
C TRP A 252 -18.71 6.57 -9.92
N GLU A 253 -17.86 5.76 -10.53
CA GLU A 253 -16.73 6.27 -11.33
C GLU A 253 -17.20 6.93 -12.61
N LEU A 254 -18.28 6.42 -13.21
CA LEU A 254 -18.93 7.09 -14.34
C LEU A 254 -19.49 8.47 -13.98
N SER A 255 -19.87 8.70 -12.70
CA SER A 255 -20.36 10.03 -12.27
C SER A 255 -19.26 11.07 -12.20
N LYS A 256 -18.01 10.65 -11.96
CA LYS A 256 -16.85 11.56 -11.86
C LYS A 256 -16.35 12.05 -13.22
N ASN A 257 -16.87 11.51 -14.31
CA ASN A 257 -16.47 11.92 -15.64
C ASN A 257 -17.03 13.33 -15.96
N PRO A 258 -16.17 14.32 -16.30
CA PRO A 258 -16.62 15.71 -16.54
C PRO A 258 -17.65 15.84 -17.67
N MET A 259 -17.74 14.88 -18.58
CA MET A 259 -18.80 14.83 -19.60
C MET A 259 -20.17 14.46 -19.03
N ALA A 260 -20.24 13.88 -17.82
CA ALA A 260 -21.51 13.51 -17.17
C ALA A 260 -22.26 14.71 -16.56
N SER A 261 -21.60 15.85 -16.34
CA SER A 261 -22.15 17.01 -15.61
C SER A 261 -23.10 17.91 -16.43
N LYS A 262 -23.34 17.62 -17.72
CA LYS A 262 -24.17 18.47 -18.61
C LYS A 262 -25.40 17.77 -19.20
N GLY A 263 -26.19 17.08 -18.36
CA GLY A 263 -27.38 16.37 -18.85
C GLY A 263 -27.04 15.19 -19.77
N SER A 264 -25.92 14.57 -19.52
CA SER A 264 -25.28 13.55 -20.36
C SER A 264 -26.07 12.25 -20.45
N PRO A 265 -26.03 11.54 -21.58
CA PRO A 265 -26.63 10.22 -21.77
C PRO A 265 -26.06 9.10 -20.89
N LEU A 266 -25.03 9.39 -20.05
CA LEU A 266 -24.39 8.42 -19.17
C LEU A 266 -25.27 7.97 -17.98
N HIS A 267 -26.36 8.67 -17.66
CA HIS A 267 -27.26 8.27 -16.56
C HIS A 267 -27.93 6.92 -16.81
N GLY A 268 -28.36 6.64 -18.04
CA GLY A 268 -28.93 5.35 -18.41
C GLY A 268 -27.96 4.17 -18.18
N PRO A 269 -26.71 4.22 -18.66
CA PRO A 269 -25.69 3.20 -18.35
C PRO A 269 -25.42 3.03 -16.85
N ARG A 270 -25.34 4.12 -16.08
CA ARG A 270 -25.15 4.07 -14.61
C ARG A 270 -26.28 3.30 -13.92
N ILE A 271 -27.52 3.65 -14.24
CA ILE A 271 -28.70 3.00 -13.67
C ILE A 271 -28.70 1.51 -14.00
N LYS A 272 -28.39 1.14 -15.26
CA LYS A 272 -28.28 -0.26 -15.68
C LYS A 272 -27.22 -1.05 -14.90
N LEU A 273 -26.07 -0.43 -14.58
CA LEU A 273 -25.04 -1.07 -13.76
C LEU A 273 -25.55 -1.34 -12.34
N ILE A 274 -26.25 -0.38 -11.73
CA ILE A 274 -26.81 -0.54 -10.38
C ILE A 274 -27.90 -1.61 -10.38
N GLU A 275 -28.75 -1.68 -11.42
CA GLU A 275 -29.79 -2.71 -11.57
C GLU A 275 -29.17 -4.10 -11.72
N LYS A 276 -28.09 -4.24 -12.53
CA LYS A 276 -27.34 -5.49 -12.61
C LYS A 276 -26.75 -5.89 -11.26
N ALA A 277 -26.18 -4.94 -10.53
CA ALA A 277 -25.65 -5.18 -9.18
C ALA A 277 -26.77 -5.63 -8.23
N GLN A 278 -27.94 -4.98 -8.28
CA GLN A 278 -29.10 -5.35 -7.48
C GLN A 278 -29.58 -6.78 -7.76
N HIS A 279 -29.66 -7.19 -9.04
CA HIS A 279 -30.02 -8.57 -9.40
C HIS A 279 -29.04 -9.59 -8.82
N LEU A 280 -27.71 -9.33 -8.91
CA LEU A 280 -26.70 -10.22 -8.33
C LEU A 280 -26.81 -10.31 -6.80
N PHE A 281 -27.13 -9.20 -6.11
CA PHE A 281 -27.38 -9.22 -4.67
C PHE A 281 -28.65 -10.01 -4.29
N VAL A 282 -29.69 -10.02 -5.15
CA VAL A 282 -30.89 -10.84 -4.93
C VAL A 282 -30.59 -12.33 -5.01
N GLU A 283 -29.73 -12.74 -5.94
CA GLU A 283 -29.31 -14.12 -6.09
C GLU A 283 -28.54 -14.62 -4.85
N THR A 284 -27.81 -13.73 -4.20
CA THR A 284 -27.09 -14.02 -2.94
C THR A 284 -27.98 -13.68 -1.75
N LYS A 285 -28.67 -14.65 -1.18
CA LYS A 285 -29.66 -14.48 -0.09
C LYS A 285 -29.14 -13.71 1.14
N GLU A 286 -27.87 -13.63 1.34
CA GLU A 286 -27.22 -12.96 2.49
C GLU A 286 -27.20 -11.42 2.35
N TYR A 287 -27.28 -10.87 1.13
CA TYR A 287 -27.12 -9.43 0.85
C TYR A 287 -28.45 -8.70 0.58
N VAL A 288 -29.44 -8.99 1.41
CA VAL A 288 -30.79 -8.37 1.28
C VAL A 288 -30.77 -6.87 1.50
N PHE A 289 -29.92 -6.39 2.42
CA PHE A 289 -29.79 -4.97 2.70
C PHE A 289 -29.18 -4.23 1.49
N GLU A 290 -28.09 -4.76 0.95
CA GLU A 290 -27.39 -4.19 -0.21
C GLU A 290 -28.26 -4.20 -1.45
N SER A 291 -29.03 -5.24 -1.67
CA SER A 291 -30.02 -5.33 -2.75
C SER A 291 -31.07 -4.20 -2.66
N LYS A 292 -31.65 -3.97 -1.47
CA LYS A 292 -32.59 -2.87 -1.25
C LYS A 292 -31.93 -1.50 -1.41
N ALA A 293 -30.72 -1.35 -0.91
CA ALA A 293 -29.98 -0.10 -1.04
C ALA A 293 -29.65 0.22 -2.52
N ALA A 294 -29.28 -0.78 -3.32
CA ALA A 294 -29.08 -0.63 -4.76
C ALA A 294 -30.37 -0.27 -5.50
N GLU A 295 -31.49 -0.91 -5.15
CA GLU A 295 -32.82 -0.58 -5.70
C GLU A 295 -33.20 0.87 -5.38
N GLU A 296 -33.09 1.29 -4.13
CA GLU A 296 -33.37 2.67 -3.71
C GLU A 296 -32.45 3.67 -4.41
N HIS A 297 -31.18 3.33 -4.60
CA HIS A 297 -30.23 4.18 -5.30
C HIS A 297 -30.59 4.34 -6.79
N ALA A 298 -30.90 3.24 -7.50
CA ALA A 298 -31.34 3.30 -8.90
C ALA A 298 -32.62 4.13 -9.06
N LYS A 299 -33.58 3.97 -8.14
CA LYS A 299 -34.82 4.71 -8.09
C LYS A 299 -34.60 6.20 -7.87
N LEU A 300 -33.69 6.56 -6.94
CA LEU A 300 -33.33 7.95 -6.67
C LEU A 300 -32.70 8.60 -7.90
N LEU A 301 -31.75 7.93 -8.56
CA LEU A 301 -31.09 8.45 -9.77
C LEU A 301 -32.08 8.68 -10.91
N ARG A 302 -33.06 7.78 -11.12
CA ARG A 302 -34.11 7.98 -12.13
C ARG A 302 -34.96 9.24 -11.86
N MET A 303 -35.34 9.44 -10.58
CA MET A 303 -36.09 10.63 -10.19
C MET A 303 -35.28 11.91 -10.31
N GLN A 304 -33.99 11.87 -9.92
CA GLN A 304 -33.08 13.01 -10.06
C GLN A 304 -32.88 13.39 -11.53
N HIS A 305 -32.72 12.40 -12.41
CA HIS A 305 -32.64 12.63 -13.85
C HIS A 305 -33.92 13.25 -14.42
N GLU A 306 -35.11 12.73 -14.03
CA GLU A 306 -36.37 13.31 -14.40
C GLU A 306 -36.49 14.80 -13.97
N PHE A 307 -36.01 15.12 -12.77
CA PHE A 307 -36.00 16.49 -12.26
C PHE A 307 -35.03 17.39 -13.03
N GLU A 308 -33.86 16.93 -13.38
CA GLU A 308 -32.88 17.69 -14.18
C GLU A 308 -33.41 17.98 -15.59
N VAL A 309 -34.03 17.02 -16.22
CA VAL A 309 -34.69 17.20 -17.51
C VAL A 309 -35.82 18.24 -17.41
N THR A 310 -36.64 18.18 -16.34
CA THR A 310 -37.76 19.10 -16.13
C THR A 310 -37.31 20.51 -15.79
N THR A 311 -36.29 20.65 -14.94
CA THR A 311 -35.78 21.96 -14.49
C THR A 311 -34.71 22.54 -15.43
N LYS A 312 -34.18 21.76 -16.36
CA LYS A 312 -33.03 22.11 -17.24
C LYS A 312 -31.77 22.51 -16.46
N GLN A 313 -31.62 22.01 -15.23
CA GLN A 313 -30.52 22.32 -14.33
C GLN A 313 -29.88 21.03 -13.84
N ALA A 314 -28.55 20.90 -13.99
CA ALA A 314 -27.78 19.73 -13.57
C ALA A 314 -27.33 19.87 -12.11
N ILE A 315 -28.24 19.77 -11.14
CA ILE A 315 -27.98 20.01 -9.71
C ILE A 315 -28.51 18.91 -8.79
N PHE A 316 -29.21 17.92 -9.32
CA PHE A 316 -29.85 16.88 -8.51
C PHE A 316 -29.03 15.59 -8.43
N MET A 317 -28.27 15.27 -9.48
CA MET A 317 -27.57 13.99 -9.55
C MET A 317 -26.58 13.83 -8.40
N ASP A 318 -26.51 12.59 -7.91
CA ASP A 318 -25.65 12.18 -6.79
C ASP A 318 -25.91 12.88 -5.45
N SER A 319 -26.97 13.67 -5.34
CA SER A 319 -27.37 14.26 -4.07
C SER A 319 -28.14 13.24 -3.21
N SER A 320 -28.09 13.40 -1.90
CA SER A 320 -28.85 12.55 -0.99
C SER A 320 -30.37 12.79 -1.15
N ILE A 321 -31.19 11.85 -0.66
CA ILE A 321 -32.66 12.04 -0.60
C ILE A 321 -33.02 13.35 0.08
N SER A 322 -32.29 13.70 1.16
CA SER A 322 -32.54 14.95 1.90
C SER A 322 -32.17 16.19 1.09
N ASP A 323 -31.04 16.14 0.39
CA ASP A 323 -30.59 17.24 -0.47
C ASP A 323 -31.48 17.40 -1.69
N THR A 324 -31.90 16.28 -2.32
CA THR A 324 -32.85 16.28 -3.42
C THR A 324 -34.16 16.97 -3.00
N ILE A 325 -34.70 16.64 -1.83
CA ILE A 325 -35.91 17.29 -1.28
C ILE A 325 -35.69 18.78 -1.06
N ARG A 326 -34.55 19.16 -0.42
CA ARG A 326 -34.24 20.57 -0.18
C ARG A 326 -34.10 21.35 -1.48
N THR A 327 -33.39 20.83 -2.45
CA THR A 327 -33.22 21.46 -3.75
C THR A 327 -34.54 21.62 -4.48
N CYS A 328 -35.43 20.61 -4.47
CA CYS A 328 -36.76 20.72 -5.03
C CYS A 328 -37.57 21.86 -4.38
N ILE A 329 -37.51 22.01 -3.06
CA ILE A 329 -38.24 23.08 -2.34
C ILE A 329 -37.63 24.43 -2.64
N VAL A 330 -36.29 24.57 -2.68
CA VAL A 330 -35.58 25.81 -3.02
C VAL A 330 -35.94 26.30 -4.42
N LEU A 331 -36.15 25.38 -5.36
CA LEU A 331 -36.60 25.69 -6.73
C LEU A 331 -38.11 25.88 -6.85
N GLY A 332 -38.84 25.87 -5.76
CA GLY A 332 -40.33 26.03 -5.75
C GLY A 332 -41.09 24.78 -6.23
N ASN A 333 -40.39 23.68 -6.55
CA ASN A 333 -41.06 22.47 -7.04
C ASN A 333 -41.52 21.56 -5.88
N HIS A 334 -42.52 22.01 -5.17
CA HIS A 334 -43.10 21.30 -4.03
C HIS A 334 -43.70 19.92 -4.41
N ARG A 335 -44.20 19.75 -5.65
CA ARG A 335 -44.73 18.48 -6.13
C ARG A 335 -43.64 17.42 -6.24
N ALA A 336 -42.48 17.78 -6.81
CA ALA A 336 -41.33 16.90 -6.89
C ALA A 336 -40.80 16.51 -5.48
N ALA A 337 -40.71 17.48 -4.57
CA ALA A 337 -40.33 17.22 -3.19
C ALA A 337 -41.26 16.23 -2.48
N MET A 338 -42.59 16.37 -2.69
CA MET A 338 -43.60 15.43 -2.16
C MET A 338 -43.48 14.05 -2.79
N LYS A 339 -43.21 13.96 -4.11
CA LYS A 339 -42.99 12.68 -4.80
C LYS A 339 -41.83 11.92 -4.16
N VAL A 340 -40.67 12.60 -3.90
CA VAL A 340 -39.52 12.00 -3.21
C VAL A 340 -39.86 11.57 -1.79
N LYS A 341 -40.58 12.42 -1.02
CA LYS A 341 -41.03 12.09 0.33
C LYS A 341 -41.81 10.79 0.40
N THR A 342 -42.82 10.65 -0.46
CA THR A 342 -43.72 9.49 -0.50
C THR A 342 -42.98 8.24 -0.95
N GLU A 343 -42.20 8.35 -1.98
CA GLU A 343 -41.46 7.25 -2.59
C GLU A 343 -40.43 6.60 -1.65
N PHE A 344 -39.69 7.43 -0.93
CA PHE A 344 -38.66 6.99 0.04
C PHE A 344 -39.16 6.94 1.48
N LYS A 345 -40.49 7.03 1.68
CA LYS A 345 -41.13 6.94 3.00
C LYS A 345 -40.47 7.81 4.06
N VAL A 346 -40.06 9.05 3.67
CA VAL A 346 -39.43 9.98 4.59
C VAL A 346 -40.35 10.33 5.73
N SER A 347 -39.90 10.12 6.96
CA SER A 347 -40.74 10.37 8.14
C SER A 347 -41.19 11.83 8.23
N GLU A 348 -42.39 12.06 8.77
CA GLU A 348 -42.99 13.41 8.90
C GLU A 348 -42.01 14.36 9.63
N LYS A 349 -41.37 13.90 10.70
CA LYS A 349 -40.37 14.71 11.47
C LYS A 349 -39.22 15.17 10.57
N ARG A 350 -38.68 14.28 9.74
CA ARG A 350 -37.57 14.60 8.84
C ARG A 350 -38.02 15.51 7.69
N TRP A 351 -39.24 15.27 7.15
CA TRP A 351 -39.85 16.09 6.12
C TRP A 351 -40.02 17.54 6.60
N TYR A 352 -40.60 17.75 7.79
CA TYR A 352 -40.76 19.09 8.36
C TYR A 352 -39.45 19.82 8.48
N TRP A 353 -38.47 19.13 8.96
CA TRP A 353 -37.13 19.66 9.10
C TRP A 353 -36.55 20.14 7.77
N LEU A 354 -36.60 19.29 6.73
CA LEU A 354 -36.08 19.61 5.39
C LEU A 354 -36.85 20.80 4.78
N LYS A 355 -38.17 20.83 4.90
CA LYS A 355 -39.00 21.91 4.36
C LYS A 355 -38.70 23.24 5.06
N VAL A 356 -38.65 23.24 6.36
CA VAL A 356 -38.33 24.44 7.15
C VAL A 356 -36.93 24.97 6.80
N PHE A 357 -35.95 24.09 6.76
CA PHE A 357 -34.58 24.48 6.40
C PHE A 357 -34.49 25.04 4.99
N ALA A 358 -35.14 24.42 4.02
CA ALA A 358 -35.18 24.89 2.63
C ALA A 358 -35.87 26.27 2.50
N LEU A 359 -37.03 26.47 3.14
CA LEU A 359 -37.75 27.76 3.10
C LEU A 359 -36.95 28.87 3.80
N ALA A 360 -36.25 28.57 4.90
CA ALA A 360 -35.35 29.51 5.56
C ALA A 360 -34.16 29.89 4.66
N THR A 361 -33.62 28.95 3.90
CA THR A 361 -32.50 29.19 2.97
C THR A 361 -32.86 30.18 1.88
N ILE A 362 -34.08 30.10 1.33
CA ILE A 362 -34.59 31.04 0.30
C ILE A 362 -35.18 32.31 0.90
N ARG A 363 -35.20 32.42 2.24
CA ARG A 363 -35.80 33.56 2.99
C ARG A 363 -37.30 33.78 2.69
N ASP A 364 -38.01 32.73 2.29
CA ASP A 364 -39.46 32.80 2.10
C ASP A 364 -40.18 32.67 3.45
N TRP A 365 -40.22 33.78 4.15
CA TRP A 365 -40.78 33.85 5.50
C TRP A 365 -42.31 33.67 5.50
N ASP A 366 -42.99 34.12 4.43
CA ASP A 366 -44.45 34.00 4.30
C ASP A 366 -44.86 32.55 4.11
N ALA A 367 -44.19 31.82 3.22
CA ALA A 367 -44.38 30.38 3.05
C ALA A 367 -44.06 29.60 4.31
N LEU A 368 -43.01 30.02 5.05
CA LEU A 368 -42.61 29.41 6.31
C LEU A 368 -43.68 29.65 7.39
N GLU A 369 -44.21 30.87 7.50
CA GLU A 369 -45.25 31.21 8.46
C GLU A 369 -46.56 30.47 8.15
N LYS A 370 -46.97 30.42 6.87
CA LYS A 370 -48.11 29.64 6.40
C LYS A 370 -47.96 28.16 6.74
N PHE A 371 -46.81 27.58 6.46
CA PHE A 371 -46.49 26.19 6.79
C PHE A 371 -46.54 25.93 8.30
N SER A 372 -46.06 26.87 9.11
CA SER A 372 -46.12 26.79 10.57
C SER A 372 -47.55 26.81 11.12
N LYS A 373 -48.46 27.56 10.49
CA LYS A 373 -49.87 27.65 10.87
C LYS A 373 -50.66 26.40 10.47
N GLU A 374 -50.35 25.82 9.31
CA GLU A 374 -51.07 24.64 8.79
C GLU A 374 -50.73 23.37 9.57
N LYS A 375 -49.53 23.19 10.02
CA LYS A 375 -49.09 21.90 10.62
C LYS A 375 -48.24 22.02 11.87
N ARG A 376 -48.20 23.17 12.51
CA ARG A 376 -47.49 23.42 13.79
C ARG A 376 -46.04 22.96 13.86
N PRO A 377 -45.12 23.37 13.01
CA PRO A 377 -43.82 23.70 13.47
C PRO A 377 -43.30 24.99 12.91
N PRO A 378 -42.50 25.72 13.67
CA PRO A 378 -42.07 27.03 13.28
C PRO A 378 -40.53 27.16 13.24
N ILE A 379 -40.06 27.89 12.26
CA ILE A 379 -38.76 28.54 12.33
C ILE A 379 -38.87 29.94 11.70
N GLY A 380 -38.40 30.93 12.40
CA GLY A 380 -38.49 32.35 12.06
C GLY A 380 -39.10 33.20 13.18
N ASN A 381 -39.91 32.60 14.02
CA ASN A 381 -40.42 33.23 15.21
C ASN A 381 -39.92 32.45 16.41
N HIS A 382 -39.08 33.07 17.26
CA HIS A 382 -38.47 32.47 18.47
C HIS A 382 -39.54 31.76 19.35
N ARG A 383 -40.73 32.33 19.44
CA ARG A 383 -41.89 31.76 20.19
C ARG A 383 -42.40 30.46 19.62
N ALA A 384 -42.38 30.34 18.30
CA ALA A 384 -42.87 29.19 17.60
C ALA A 384 -41.77 28.08 17.59
N ALA A 385 -40.52 28.45 17.43
CA ALA A 385 -39.40 27.53 17.58
C ALA A 385 -39.33 26.91 18.99
N MET A 386 -39.67 27.67 20.04
CA MET A 386 -39.78 27.16 21.41
C MET A 386 -40.93 26.18 21.60
N LYS A 387 -42.07 26.39 20.92
CA LYS A 387 -43.17 25.42 20.91
C LYS A 387 -42.77 24.08 20.30
N VAL A 388 -42.00 24.08 19.18
CA VAL A 388 -41.47 22.85 18.59
C VAL A 388 -40.48 22.15 19.52
N LYS A 389 -39.60 22.90 20.19
CA LYS A 389 -38.71 22.33 21.21
C LYS A 389 -39.49 21.54 22.26
N THR A 390 -40.60 22.11 22.76
CA THR A 390 -41.41 21.49 23.82
C THR A 390 -42.29 20.33 23.29
N GLU A 391 -42.92 20.49 22.15
CA GLU A 391 -43.84 19.50 21.54
C GLU A 391 -43.12 18.23 21.07
N PHE A 392 -41.92 18.38 20.45
CA PHE A 392 -41.10 17.26 19.98
C PHE A 392 -40.01 16.81 20.95
N LYS A 393 -40.01 17.31 22.20
CA LYS A 393 -39.04 16.97 23.22
C LYS A 393 -37.59 17.01 22.70
N VAL A 394 -37.26 18.05 21.91
CA VAL A 394 -35.91 18.23 21.39
C VAL A 394 -34.95 18.48 22.54
N SER A 395 -33.92 17.67 22.68
CA SER A 395 -32.92 17.84 23.75
C SER A 395 -32.31 19.23 23.68
N GLU A 396 -31.98 19.80 24.83
CA GLU A 396 -31.46 21.16 24.92
C GLU A 396 -30.18 21.35 24.10
N LYS A 397 -29.26 20.37 24.15
CA LYS A 397 -28.02 20.38 23.33
C LYS A 397 -28.32 20.47 21.84
N ARG A 398 -29.26 19.64 21.36
CA ARG A 398 -29.64 19.63 19.93
C ARG A 398 -30.31 20.93 19.52
N TRP A 399 -31.13 21.51 20.38
CA TRP A 399 -31.76 22.82 20.17
C TRP A 399 -30.74 23.95 20.03
N TYR A 400 -29.77 24.00 20.94
CA TYR A 400 -28.71 25.01 20.90
C TYR A 400 -27.88 24.89 19.62
N TRP A 401 -27.49 23.67 19.26
CA TRP A 401 -26.77 23.39 18.02
C TRP A 401 -27.51 23.93 16.78
N LEU A 402 -28.81 23.62 16.68
CA LEU A 402 -29.65 24.04 15.58
C LEU A 402 -29.80 25.56 15.48
N LYS A 403 -29.98 26.23 16.59
CA LYS A 403 -30.11 27.69 16.64
C LYS A 403 -28.82 28.39 16.21
N VAL A 404 -27.67 27.86 16.62
CA VAL A 404 -26.36 28.38 16.24
C VAL A 404 -26.16 28.31 14.73
N PHE A 405 -26.38 27.13 14.14
CA PHE A 405 -26.22 26.97 12.69
C PHE A 405 -27.28 27.76 11.89
N ALA A 406 -28.49 27.86 12.35
CA ALA A 406 -29.53 28.67 11.71
C ALA A 406 -29.15 30.16 11.70
N LEU A 407 -28.68 30.72 12.83
CA LEU A 407 -28.28 32.11 12.92
C LEU A 407 -27.04 32.41 12.06
N ALA A 408 -26.05 31.52 12.03
CA ALA A 408 -24.89 31.65 11.16
C ALA A 408 -25.25 31.59 9.67
N THR A 409 -26.17 30.69 9.29
CA THR A 409 -26.64 30.56 7.88
C THR A 409 -27.33 31.83 7.39
N ILE A 410 -28.11 32.50 8.24
CA ILE A 410 -28.77 33.78 7.90
C ILE A 410 -27.85 35.00 8.08
N ARG A 411 -26.60 34.76 8.52
CA ARG A 411 -25.59 35.79 8.83
C ARG A 411 -26.08 36.84 9.85
N ASP A 412 -26.92 36.44 10.80
CA ASP A 412 -27.37 37.30 11.89
C ASP A 412 -26.38 37.20 13.06
N TRP A 413 -25.25 37.86 12.91
CA TRP A 413 -24.12 37.80 13.86
C TRP A 413 -24.47 38.45 15.19
N ASP A 414 -25.30 39.50 15.21
CA ASP A 414 -25.74 40.17 16.41
C ASP A 414 -26.63 39.26 17.27
N ALA A 415 -27.59 38.57 16.63
CA ALA A 415 -28.40 37.59 17.31
C ALA A 415 -27.59 36.37 17.79
N LEU A 416 -26.58 35.94 17.02
CA LEU A 416 -25.69 34.85 17.41
C LEU A 416 -24.83 35.23 18.62
N GLU A 417 -24.28 36.44 18.63
CA GLU A 417 -23.51 36.96 19.77
C GLU A 417 -24.37 37.11 21.02
N LYS A 418 -25.55 37.72 20.89
CA LYS A 418 -26.53 37.83 22.00
C LYS A 418 -26.87 36.45 22.55
N PHE A 419 -27.13 35.45 21.68
CA PHE A 419 -27.42 34.09 22.05
C PHE A 419 -26.26 33.42 22.78
N SER A 420 -25.03 33.69 22.39
CA SER A 420 -23.84 33.17 23.08
C SER A 420 -23.64 33.73 24.50
N LYS A 421 -24.24 34.90 24.79
CA LYS A 421 -24.16 35.61 26.09
C LYS A 421 -25.33 35.32 27.03
N GLU A 422 -26.49 34.90 26.52
CA GLU A 422 -27.72 34.68 27.33
C GLU A 422 -27.55 33.60 28.41
N LYS A 423 -26.88 32.49 28.10
CA LYS A 423 -26.51 31.40 29.00
C LYS A 423 -25.25 30.72 28.53
N ARG A 424 -24.44 30.17 29.44
CA ARG A 424 -23.32 29.30 29.03
C ARG A 424 -23.85 28.16 28.15
N PRO A 425 -23.44 28.07 26.87
CA PRO A 425 -24.02 27.10 25.95
C PRO A 425 -23.80 25.66 26.43
N PRO A 426 -24.84 24.82 26.52
CA PRO A 426 -24.70 23.42 26.96
C PRO A 426 -23.93 22.55 25.97
N ILE A 427 -23.63 23.07 24.76
CA ILE A 427 -22.86 22.44 23.67
C ILE A 427 -21.42 22.98 23.58
N GLY A 428 -21.02 23.91 24.49
CA GLY A 428 -19.75 24.62 24.35
C GLY A 428 -19.74 25.62 23.19
N TYR A 429 -18.55 26.15 22.91
CA TYR A 429 -18.38 27.15 21.82
C TYR A 429 -17.90 26.57 20.50
N ARG A 430 -17.54 25.28 20.44
CA ARG A 430 -17.10 24.61 19.22
C ARG A 430 -18.11 24.72 18.06
N PRO A 431 -19.41 24.46 18.25
CA PRO A 431 -20.41 24.62 17.18
C PRO A 431 -20.54 26.07 16.67
N PHE A 432 -20.29 27.07 17.52
CA PHE A 432 -20.27 28.48 17.07
C PHE A 432 -19.12 28.76 16.12
N VAL A 433 -17.92 28.24 16.43
CA VAL A 433 -16.76 28.37 15.53
C VAL A 433 -17.01 27.63 14.23
N GLU A 434 -17.48 26.39 14.28
CA GLU A 434 -17.79 25.57 13.10
C GLU A 434 -18.81 26.27 12.19
N ALA A 435 -19.91 26.78 12.76
CA ALA A 435 -20.95 27.45 12.00
C ALA A 435 -20.48 28.77 11.35
N CYS A 436 -19.58 29.52 12.01
CA CYS A 436 -19.00 30.73 11.41
C CYS A 436 -17.98 30.41 10.30
N VAL A 437 -17.18 29.34 10.48
CA VAL A 437 -16.23 28.87 9.46
C VAL A 437 -16.98 28.35 8.22
N ASP A 438 -18.06 27.58 8.43
CA ASP A 438 -18.90 27.04 7.36
C ASP A 438 -19.65 28.17 6.58
N ALA A 439 -19.90 29.31 7.23
CA ALA A 439 -20.44 30.50 6.61
C ALA A 439 -19.37 31.39 5.94
N ASP A 440 -18.10 30.97 5.95
CA ASP A 440 -16.91 31.68 5.45
C ASP A 440 -16.67 33.04 6.12
N GLU A 441 -17.10 33.19 7.40
CA GLU A 441 -16.92 34.40 8.19
C GLU A 441 -15.87 34.19 9.29
N LYS A 442 -14.61 34.27 8.87
CA LYS A 442 -13.45 34.04 9.74
C LYS A 442 -13.34 35.06 10.88
N GLY A 443 -13.77 36.30 10.63
CA GLY A 443 -13.78 37.37 11.64
C GLY A 443 -14.72 37.06 12.80
N GLU A 444 -15.91 36.52 12.53
CA GLU A 444 -16.87 36.11 13.56
C GLU A 444 -16.41 34.86 14.28
N ALA A 445 -15.80 33.90 13.58
CA ALA A 445 -15.24 32.71 14.19
C ALA A 445 -14.17 33.05 15.25
N LEU A 446 -13.34 34.08 15.02
CA LEU A 446 -12.34 34.55 15.97
C LEU A 446 -12.93 35.01 17.33
N ARG A 447 -14.18 35.48 17.36
CA ARG A 447 -14.84 35.90 18.62
C ARG A 447 -15.14 34.73 19.56
N TYR A 448 -15.30 33.52 19.00
CA TYR A 448 -15.67 32.32 19.76
C TYR A 448 -14.49 31.39 20.02
N THR A 449 -13.46 31.41 19.18
CA THR A 449 -12.29 30.53 19.28
C THR A 449 -11.56 30.64 20.64
N PRO A 450 -11.32 31.84 21.24
CA PRO A 450 -10.69 31.95 22.57
C PRO A 450 -11.54 31.36 23.73
N LYS A 451 -12.85 31.20 23.49
CA LYS A 451 -13.78 30.65 24.50
C LYS A 451 -13.79 29.12 24.54
N LEU A 452 -13.08 28.46 23.63
CA LEU A 452 -12.89 27.02 23.65
C LEU A 452 -12.02 26.61 24.84
N THR A 453 -12.51 25.67 25.64
CA THR A 453 -11.83 25.23 26.88
C THR A 453 -10.68 24.27 26.58
N ASP A 454 -10.81 23.43 25.56
CA ASP A 454 -9.77 22.51 25.15
C ASP A 454 -8.73 23.21 24.25
N PRO A 455 -7.43 23.23 24.65
CA PRO A 455 -6.37 23.81 23.85
C PRO A 455 -6.19 23.13 22.47
N ARG A 456 -6.49 21.83 22.36
CA ARG A 456 -6.42 21.09 21.09
C ARG A 456 -7.49 21.58 20.10
N GLU A 457 -8.74 21.64 20.54
CA GLU A 457 -9.85 22.18 19.72
C GLU A 457 -9.60 23.63 19.33
N ARG A 458 -8.98 24.41 20.21
CA ARG A 458 -8.62 25.79 19.94
C ARG A 458 -7.56 25.92 18.85
N ALA A 459 -6.53 25.07 18.91
CA ALA A 459 -5.48 25.02 17.90
C ALA A 459 -6.02 24.65 16.51
N GLU A 460 -6.90 23.65 16.44
CA GLU A 460 -7.56 23.26 15.19
C GLU A 460 -8.48 24.35 14.65
N ALA A 461 -9.20 25.05 15.53
CA ALA A 461 -10.06 26.18 15.15
C ALA A 461 -9.25 27.33 14.56
N TYR A 462 -8.14 27.73 15.20
CA TYR A 462 -7.26 28.76 14.66
C TYR A 462 -6.64 28.36 13.32
N ALA A 463 -6.29 27.09 13.14
CA ALA A 463 -5.77 26.59 11.88
C ALA A 463 -6.78 26.71 10.74
N ARG A 464 -8.05 26.37 10.97
CA ARG A 464 -9.13 26.52 9.97
C ARG A 464 -9.39 27.98 9.60
N ILE A 465 -9.20 28.90 10.53
CA ILE A 465 -9.33 30.34 10.29
C ILE A 465 -8.12 30.89 9.53
N GLY A 466 -6.97 30.19 9.58
CA GLY A 466 -5.72 30.61 8.93
C GLY A 466 -4.74 31.35 9.86
N MET A 467 -4.96 31.32 11.18
CA MET A 467 -4.17 31.99 12.21
C MET A 467 -3.05 31.06 12.72
N ALA A 468 -1.92 31.03 11.99
CA ALA A 468 -0.85 30.08 12.24
C ALA A 468 -0.17 30.25 13.61
N LYS A 469 0.05 31.50 14.05
CA LYS A 469 0.71 31.80 15.32
C LYS A 469 -0.15 31.35 16.52
N GLU A 470 -1.40 31.76 16.52
CA GLU A 470 -2.36 31.42 17.59
C GLU A 470 -2.65 29.92 17.62
N ALA A 471 -2.65 29.25 16.45
CA ALA A 471 -2.78 27.80 16.35
C ALA A 471 -1.56 27.09 16.99
N ALA A 472 -0.36 27.57 16.71
CA ALA A 472 0.88 27.05 17.26
C ALA A 472 0.98 27.26 18.79
N ASP A 473 0.61 28.45 19.29
CA ASP A 473 0.58 28.78 20.71
C ASP A 473 -0.43 27.90 21.46
N ALA A 474 -1.62 27.69 20.89
CA ALA A 474 -2.64 26.81 21.48
C ALA A 474 -2.22 25.34 21.49
N ALA A 475 -1.56 24.85 20.44
CA ALA A 475 -1.02 23.49 20.36
C ALA A 475 0.12 23.28 21.38
N THR A 476 0.94 24.30 21.61
CA THR A 476 1.99 24.30 22.65
C THR A 476 1.39 24.20 24.05
N GLN A 477 0.29 24.93 24.32
CA GLN A 477 -0.44 24.82 25.59
C GLN A 477 -1.04 23.43 25.79
N ALA A 478 -1.43 22.74 24.69
CA ALA A 478 -1.91 21.36 24.74
C ALA A 478 -0.79 20.33 24.99
N LYS A 479 0.49 20.73 24.89
CA LYS A 479 1.68 19.85 24.96
C LYS A 479 1.61 18.68 23.97
N ASP A 480 1.03 18.89 22.80
CA ASP A 480 0.78 17.85 21.79
C ASP A 480 1.69 18.05 20.56
N ASN A 481 2.81 17.32 20.55
CA ASN A 481 3.79 17.39 19.47
C ASN A 481 3.27 16.84 18.14
N GLU A 482 2.33 15.88 18.19
CA GLU A 482 1.72 15.31 16.99
C GLU A 482 0.78 16.32 16.33
N LEU A 483 0.00 17.04 17.14
CA LEU A 483 -0.85 18.13 16.66
C LEU A 483 -0.03 19.25 16.01
N LEU A 484 1.09 19.65 16.63
CA LEU A 484 2.02 20.64 16.05
C LEU A 484 2.55 20.17 14.67
N GLY A 485 2.89 18.89 14.54
CA GLY A 485 3.34 18.32 13.27
C GLY A 485 2.26 18.37 12.18
N ARG A 486 1.02 18.01 12.51
CA ARG A 486 -0.12 18.08 11.59
C ARG A 486 -0.44 19.53 11.18
N LEU A 487 -0.42 20.46 12.13
CA LEU A 487 -0.67 21.88 11.87
C LEU A 487 0.43 22.47 10.98
N LYS A 488 1.70 22.13 11.20
CA LYS A 488 2.80 22.53 10.32
C LYS A 488 2.54 22.09 8.88
N GLN A 489 2.08 20.85 8.68
CA GLN A 489 1.76 20.33 7.36
C GLN A 489 0.62 21.12 6.69
N THR A 490 -0.39 21.55 7.46
CA THR A 490 -1.49 22.40 6.96
C THR A 490 -1.01 23.76 6.48
N PHE A 491 0.03 24.34 7.14
CA PHE A 491 0.61 25.62 6.77
C PHE A 491 1.89 25.50 5.92
N SER A 492 2.18 24.34 5.34
CA SER A 492 3.41 24.08 4.58
C SER A 492 3.63 24.99 3.37
N GLN A 493 2.56 25.54 2.79
CA GLN A 493 2.63 26.49 1.67
C GLN A 493 3.08 27.90 2.08
N ASN A 494 3.09 28.21 3.37
CA ASN A 494 3.54 29.50 3.91
C ASN A 494 4.80 29.30 4.75
N ALA A 495 5.97 29.62 4.18
CA ALA A 495 7.27 29.42 4.81
C ALA A 495 7.41 30.14 6.17
N ALA A 496 6.86 31.38 6.29
CA ALA A 496 6.88 32.15 7.52
C ALA A 496 6.02 31.51 8.62
N ALA A 497 4.88 30.95 8.25
CA ALA A 497 4.02 30.23 9.17
C ALA A 497 4.65 28.90 9.61
N SER A 498 5.27 28.16 8.68
CA SER A 498 5.94 26.88 8.96
C SER A 498 7.10 27.04 9.95
N SER A 499 7.90 28.11 9.85
CA SER A 499 9.03 28.38 10.76
C SER A 499 8.60 28.61 12.22
N ILE A 500 7.40 29.12 12.45
CA ILE A 500 6.83 29.31 13.81
C ILE A 500 6.67 27.94 14.50
N PHE A 501 6.15 26.96 13.77
CA PHE A 501 5.94 25.60 14.31
C PHE A 501 7.26 24.89 14.62
N ASP A 502 8.32 25.11 13.85
CA ASP A 502 9.66 24.56 14.09
C ASP A 502 10.25 25.13 15.38
N THR A 503 10.21 26.45 15.55
CA THR A 503 10.72 27.12 16.75
C THR A 503 10.02 26.66 18.03
N LEU A 504 8.73 26.42 17.97
CA LEU A 504 7.94 25.98 19.13
C LEU A 504 8.13 24.48 19.42
N ARG A 505 8.33 23.66 18.39
CA ARG A 505 8.64 22.23 18.54
C ARG A 505 9.98 22.02 19.24
N ASP A 506 10.98 22.81 18.89
CA ASP A 506 12.30 22.76 19.52
C ASP A 506 12.22 23.11 21.01
N ARG A 507 11.40 24.11 21.38
CA ARG A 507 11.15 24.48 22.79
C ARG A 507 10.47 23.38 23.62
N LEU A 508 9.59 22.59 23.02
CA LEU A 508 8.92 21.47 23.69
C LEU A 508 9.81 20.22 23.80
N SER A 509 10.81 20.08 22.93
CA SER A 509 11.73 18.95 22.90
C SER A 509 12.83 19.05 23.97
N PHE A 510 13.10 20.24 24.52
CA PHE A 510 14.03 20.47 25.63
C PHE A 510 13.23 20.75 26.91
N PRO A 511 13.07 19.80 27.85
CA PRO A 511 12.57 20.13 29.17
C PRO A 511 13.61 21.06 29.80
N SER A 512 13.19 22.28 30.16
CA SER A 512 13.99 23.21 30.93
C SER A 512 14.43 22.53 32.24
N VAL A 513 15.71 22.13 32.30
CA VAL A 513 16.36 21.77 33.54
C VAL A 513 16.49 23.10 34.33
N SER A 514 15.68 23.28 35.33
CA SER A 514 15.86 24.24 36.41
C SER A 514 15.72 23.52 37.72
#